data_879f8814e7c2dba52284ed1fe1754700
#
_entry.id   879f8814e7c2dba52284ed1fe1754700
#
_cell.length_a   1.000
_cell.length_b   1.000
_cell.length_c   1.000
_cell.angle_alpha   90.00
_cell.angle_beta   90.00
_cell.angle_gamma   90.00
#
_symmetry.space_group_name_H-M   'P 1'
#
loop_
_entity.id
_entity.type
_entity.pdbx_description
1 polymer ?
#
loop_
_entity_poly.entity_id
_entity_poly.type
_entity_poly.pdbx_seq_one_letter_code
_entity_poly.pdbx_strand_id
1 'polypeptide(L)'
;MSQLEVNSIDKYSGNNLLVGSQLNLKSYTTTQRDALTSVAGDTIYNTDDNKVQFYNGSAWADTGTDVLVVDYLVVAGGGSGGAGYQSGSDSRGGGGGGGGGYRNSYSNENSGGPTTNEAGLYPDTSTNYTVTVGAGGANKASGSPSQFSVIKALGGGGGANMVDTTSGSSGGSGGGGGCPGTSNGGAAVTTNIVQHGYGGGGGDSTTHPASHGAAGGGGAGAVGSNSSGTSGGAGGAGRASSITGSSVTRAAGGNGGNNASSGSGGAGSSNTGDGGAGTASAGSFNSGGSGVVILRYPKAFTITVGGSLTSSTATDGDYKVTTFTAGTDNVSWA
;
A
#
# COMPACT_ATOMS: atom_id res chain seq x y z
N MET A 1 -0.34 -27.11 -46.36
CA MET A 1 0.81 -26.36 -45.81
C MET A 1 2.01 -27.28 -45.92
N SER A 2 3.06 -26.87 -46.65
CA SER A 2 4.30 -27.66 -46.75
C SER A 2 5.07 -27.49 -45.44
N GLN A 3 5.33 -28.59 -44.77
CA GLN A 3 6.19 -28.65 -43.59
C GLN A 3 7.64 -28.83 -44.10
N LEU A 4 8.55 -27.94 -43.67
CA LEU A 4 9.99 -28.11 -43.96
C LEU A 4 10.59 -28.90 -42.79
N GLU A 5 10.93 -30.17 -43.01
CA GLU A 5 11.75 -30.95 -42.08
C GLU A 5 13.22 -30.75 -42.42
N VAL A 6 13.97 -30.17 -41.47
CA VAL A 6 15.44 -30.05 -41.57
C VAL A 6 16.07 -30.91 -40.49
N ASN A 7 16.95 -31.83 -40.91
CA ASN A 7 17.68 -32.70 -39.99
C ASN A 7 18.82 -31.98 -39.26
N SER A 8 19.25 -30.86 -39.77
CA SER A 8 20.22 -29.96 -39.13
C SER A 8 20.03 -28.54 -39.63
N ILE A 9 20.30 -27.57 -38.76
CA ILE A 9 20.42 -26.15 -39.12
C ILE A 9 21.89 -25.80 -38.95
N ASP A 10 22.63 -25.77 -40.08
CA ASP A 10 24.05 -25.44 -40.07
C ASP A 10 24.27 -23.92 -39.95
N LYS A 11 25.35 -23.58 -39.28
CA LYS A 11 25.82 -22.23 -39.08
C LYS A 11 26.16 -21.56 -40.39
N TYR A 12 25.37 -20.58 -40.84
CA TYR A 12 25.73 -19.73 -41.99
C TYR A 12 26.14 -18.34 -41.47
N SER A 13 27.40 -18.00 -41.67
CA SER A 13 28.07 -16.70 -41.38
C SER A 13 27.37 -15.76 -40.37
N GLY A 14 27.15 -16.22 -39.15
CA GLY A 14 26.56 -15.46 -38.07
C GLY A 14 26.19 -16.39 -36.91
N ASN A 15 26.12 -15.86 -35.70
CA ASN A 15 25.87 -16.69 -34.50
C ASN A 15 24.41 -16.88 -34.15
N ASN A 16 23.45 -16.33 -34.91
CA ASN A 16 22.04 -16.32 -34.56
C ASN A 16 21.18 -16.98 -35.64
N LEU A 17 20.25 -17.81 -35.20
CA LEU A 17 19.13 -18.25 -36.02
C LEU A 17 18.02 -17.19 -35.91
N LEU A 18 17.67 -16.55 -37.02
CA LEU A 18 16.52 -15.65 -37.07
C LEU A 18 15.26 -16.46 -37.42
N VAL A 19 14.35 -16.60 -36.46
CA VAL A 19 13.04 -17.19 -36.69
C VAL A 19 12.06 -16.05 -36.95
N GLY A 20 11.55 -15.93 -38.16
CA GLY A 20 10.64 -14.84 -38.59
C GLY A 20 9.22 -14.95 -38.05
N SER A 21 8.92 -15.98 -37.23
CA SER A 21 7.61 -16.20 -36.60
C SER A 21 7.82 -16.90 -35.26
N GLN A 22 6.79 -17.56 -34.76
CA GLN A 22 6.85 -18.23 -33.45
C GLN A 22 7.75 -19.48 -33.49
N LEU A 23 8.63 -19.64 -32.50
CA LEU A 23 9.35 -20.88 -32.23
C LEU A 23 8.51 -21.73 -31.27
N ASN A 24 8.04 -22.88 -31.74
CA ASN A 24 7.33 -23.84 -30.90
C ASN A 24 8.33 -24.88 -30.36
N LEU A 25 8.54 -24.89 -29.07
CA LEU A 25 9.33 -25.91 -28.40
C LEU A 25 8.49 -27.18 -28.20
N LYS A 26 9.15 -28.33 -28.25
CA LYS A 26 8.49 -29.59 -27.93
C LYS A 26 8.10 -29.61 -26.45
N SER A 27 6.85 -29.97 -26.19
CA SER A 27 6.26 -29.92 -24.85
C SER A 27 6.29 -31.30 -24.20
N TYR A 28 6.67 -31.36 -22.93
CA TYR A 28 6.75 -32.58 -22.12
C TYR A 28 6.24 -32.29 -20.70
N THR A 29 5.63 -33.30 -20.06
CA THR A 29 5.45 -33.30 -18.61
C THR A 29 6.81 -33.55 -17.94
N THR A 30 6.93 -33.26 -16.65
CA THR A 30 8.14 -33.57 -15.84
C THR A 30 8.52 -35.04 -15.97
N THR A 31 7.56 -35.96 -15.88
CA THR A 31 7.81 -37.42 -16.02
C THR A 31 8.32 -37.77 -17.42
N GLN A 32 7.75 -37.19 -18.47
CA GLN A 32 8.20 -37.42 -19.85
C GLN A 32 9.59 -36.82 -20.10
N ARG A 33 9.86 -35.63 -19.56
CA ARG A 33 11.17 -34.98 -19.61
C ARG A 33 12.26 -35.86 -18.99
N ASP A 34 12.00 -36.42 -17.81
CA ASP A 34 12.97 -37.22 -17.06
C ASP A 34 13.27 -38.57 -17.73
N ALA A 35 12.39 -39.03 -18.63
CA ALA A 35 12.59 -40.20 -19.46
C ALA A 35 13.38 -39.95 -20.76
N LEU A 36 13.73 -38.68 -21.07
CA LEU A 36 14.49 -38.37 -22.29
C LEU A 36 15.97 -38.75 -22.14
N THR A 37 16.55 -39.24 -23.23
CA THR A 37 18.01 -39.34 -23.38
C THR A 37 18.51 -37.96 -23.81
N SER A 38 18.84 -37.09 -22.84
CA SER A 38 19.13 -35.70 -23.07
C SER A 38 20.61 -35.44 -23.23
N VAL A 39 20.96 -34.50 -24.11
CA VAL A 39 22.31 -33.98 -24.28
C VAL A 39 22.37 -32.49 -23.93
N ALA A 40 23.55 -32.01 -23.52
CA ALA A 40 23.70 -30.61 -23.13
C ALA A 40 23.24 -29.67 -24.26
N GLY A 41 22.35 -28.72 -23.95
CA GLY A 41 21.75 -27.79 -24.90
C GLY A 41 20.34 -28.16 -25.36
N ASP A 42 19.86 -29.38 -25.10
CA ASP A 42 18.45 -29.73 -25.37
C ASP A 42 17.53 -28.75 -24.64
N THR A 43 16.51 -28.25 -25.36
CA THR A 43 15.57 -27.27 -24.84
C THR A 43 14.14 -27.71 -25.12
N ILE A 44 13.30 -27.67 -24.09
CA ILE A 44 11.89 -28.07 -24.12
C ILE A 44 10.99 -27.05 -23.41
N TYR A 45 9.67 -27.22 -23.58
CA TYR A 45 8.68 -26.61 -22.72
C TYR A 45 8.13 -27.67 -21.75
N ASN A 46 8.34 -27.48 -20.43
CA ASN A 46 7.76 -28.33 -19.40
C ASN A 46 6.35 -27.87 -19.09
N THR A 47 5.35 -28.71 -19.33
CA THR A 47 3.93 -28.38 -19.14
C THR A 47 3.47 -28.42 -17.69
N ASP A 48 4.15 -29.18 -16.82
CA ASP A 48 3.81 -29.25 -15.39
C ASP A 48 4.32 -28.00 -14.67
N ASP A 49 5.53 -27.53 -15.05
CA ASP A 49 6.16 -26.36 -14.46
C ASP A 49 5.77 -25.04 -15.18
N ASN A 50 5.15 -25.12 -16.39
CA ASN A 50 4.90 -23.99 -17.30
C ASN A 50 6.16 -23.19 -17.64
N LYS A 51 7.28 -23.88 -17.89
CA LYS A 51 8.58 -23.25 -18.11
C LYS A 51 9.31 -23.83 -19.31
N VAL A 52 10.12 -22.98 -19.94
CA VAL A 52 11.14 -23.45 -20.86
C VAL A 52 12.33 -23.93 -20.05
N GLN A 53 12.79 -25.14 -20.33
CA GLN A 53 13.92 -25.77 -19.65
C GLN A 53 14.99 -26.20 -20.66
N PHE A 54 16.25 -26.18 -20.23
CA PHE A 54 17.37 -26.69 -20.99
C PHE A 54 18.15 -27.72 -20.17
N TYR A 55 18.71 -28.72 -20.86
CA TYR A 55 19.59 -29.69 -20.22
C TYR A 55 21.02 -29.16 -20.21
N ASN A 56 21.63 -29.00 -19.04
CA ASN A 56 22.97 -28.43 -18.90
C ASN A 56 24.09 -29.46 -19.00
N GLY A 57 23.76 -30.72 -19.33
CA GLY A 57 24.68 -31.85 -19.39
C GLY A 57 24.65 -32.75 -18.16
N SER A 58 24.00 -32.33 -17.07
CA SER A 58 23.83 -33.11 -15.84
C SER A 58 22.39 -33.08 -15.32
N ALA A 59 21.66 -32.00 -15.54
CA ALA A 59 20.28 -31.83 -15.08
C ALA A 59 19.51 -30.87 -16.01
N TRP A 60 18.18 -30.96 -15.94
CA TRP A 60 17.27 -29.98 -16.53
C TRP A 60 17.23 -28.72 -15.65
N ALA A 61 17.47 -27.57 -16.25
CA ALA A 61 17.43 -26.26 -15.61
C ALA A 61 16.46 -25.33 -16.35
N ASP A 62 15.80 -24.45 -15.63
CA ASP A 62 14.95 -23.44 -16.24
C ASP A 62 15.79 -22.45 -17.07
N THR A 63 15.31 -22.07 -18.26
CA THR A 63 16.02 -21.08 -19.12
C THR A 63 15.90 -19.66 -18.59
N GLY A 64 14.93 -19.40 -17.71
CA GLY A 64 14.81 -18.14 -17.01
C GLY A 64 15.69 -18.14 -15.78
N THR A 65 16.67 -17.29 -15.70
CA THR A 65 17.11 -16.81 -14.39
C THR A 65 15.88 -16.21 -13.74
N ASP A 66 15.50 -16.68 -12.55
CA ASP A 66 14.44 -16.02 -11.79
C ASP A 66 14.81 -14.53 -11.72
N VAL A 67 14.00 -13.70 -12.35
CA VAL A 67 14.20 -12.26 -12.29
C VAL A 67 13.63 -11.80 -10.98
N LEU A 68 14.44 -11.13 -10.17
CA LEU A 68 13.95 -10.54 -8.94
C LEU A 68 13.03 -9.37 -9.28
N VAL A 69 11.72 -9.64 -9.25
CA VAL A 69 10.67 -8.62 -9.29
C VAL A 69 10.06 -8.55 -7.91
N VAL A 70 10.01 -7.36 -7.35
CA VAL A 70 9.40 -7.13 -6.03
C VAL A 70 8.13 -6.31 -6.20
N ASP A 71 6.98 -6.95 -5.97
CA ASP A 71 5.74 -6.23 -5.74
C ASP A 71 5.73 -5.67 -4.34
N TYR A 72 5.14 -4.51 -4.18
CA TYR A 72 5.11 -3.81 -2.90
C TYR A 72 3.73 -3.25 -2.56
N LEU A 73 3.49 -3.15 -1.27
CA LEU A 73 2.46 -2.32 -0.68
C LEU A 73 3.14 -1.46 0.40
N VAL A 74 3.12 -0.14 0.22
CA VAL A 74 3.67 0.82 1.17
C VAL A 74 2.53 1.69 1.69
N VAL A 75 2.19 1.49 2.97
CA VAL A 75 1.15 2.25 3.66
C VAL A 75 1.78 3.07 4.78
N ALA A 76 1.60 4.36 4.76
CA ALA A 76 2.10 5.28 5.79
C ALA A 76 1.24 5.27 7.05
N GLY A 77 1.70 5.87 8.14
CA GLY A 77 0.90 6.06 9.34
C GLY A 77 -0.29 6.98 9.08
N GLY A 78 -1.46 6.68 9.69
CA GLY A 78 -2.65 7.53 9.68
C GLY A 78 -2.48 8.76 10.58
N GLY A 79 -3.22 9.83 10.32
CA GLY A 79 -3.27 11.02 11.16
C GLY A 79 -4.10 10.81 12.43
N SER A 80 -3.82 11.57 13.50
CA SER A 80 -4.69 11.54 14.68
C SER A 80 -6.03 12.22 14.41
N GLY A 81 -7.08 11.78 15.09
CA GLY A 81 -8.30 12.57 15.23
C GLY A 81 -8.06 13.83 16.06
N GLY A 82 -8.84 14.87 15.79
CA GLY A 82 -8.83 16.12 16.56
C GLY A 82 -9.64 16.01 17.85
N ALA A 83 -9.32 16.88 18.80
CA ALA A 83 -10.12 17.04 20.02
C ALA A 83 -11.33 17.92 19.77
N GLY A 84 -12.44 17.59 20.41
CA GLY A 84 -13.62 18.44 20.48
C GLY A 84 -13.45 19.62 21.44
N TYR A 85 -14.52 20.41 21.58
CA TYR A 85 -14.63 21.50 22.52
C TYR A 85 -15.95 21.37 23.28
N GLN A 86 -15.91 21.61 24.57
CA GLN A 86 -17.12 21.59 25.40
C GLN A 86 -17.06 22.72 26.42
N SER A 87 -18.07 23.59 26.41
CA SER A 87 -18.23 24.67 27.41
C SER A 87 -19.72 24.95 27.60
N GLY A 88 -20.25 24.62 28.75
CA GLY A 88 -21.68 24.76 29.03
C GLY A 88 -22.53 23.95 28.04
N SER A 89 -23.42 24.62 27.33
CA SER A 89 -24.28 24.00 26.30
C SER A 89 -23.62 23.95 24.90
N ASP A 90 -22.43 24.54 24.72
CA ASP A 90 -21.69 24.49 23.47
C ASP A 90 -20.80 23.26 23.44
N SER A 91 -21.05 22.37 22.50
CA SER A 91 -20.29 21.13 22.30
C SER A 91 -19.97 20.93 20.81
N ARG A 92 -18.70 20.76 20.49
CA ARG A 92 -18.21 20.66 19.10
C ARG A 92 -17.30 19.44 18.96
N GLY A 93 -17.55 18.64 17.93
CA GLY A 93 -16.69 17.50 17.60
C GLY A 93 -15.35 17.92 16.98
N GLY A 94 -14.28 17.18 17.25
CA GLY A 94 -13.01 17.27 16.52
C GLY A 94 -13.06 16.52 15.18
N GLY A 95 -12.29 16.95 14.18
CA GLY A 95 -12.22 16.32 12.88
C GLY A 95 -11.60 14.92 12.93
N GLY A 96 -12.00 14.03 12.03
CA GLY A 96 -11.36 12.71 11.86
C GLY A 96 -9.97 12.83 11.25
N GLY A 97 -9.00 12.01 11.66
CA GLY A 97 -7.68 11.91 11.02
C GLY A 97 -7.76 11.30 9.61
N GLY A 98 -6.91 11.73 8.71
CA GLY A 98 -6.76 11.12 7.38
C GLY A 98 -6.05 9.77 7.45
N GLY A 99 -6.40 8.84 6.57
CA GLY A 99 -5.64 7.61 6.35
C GLY A 99 -4.25 7.91 5.82
N GLY A 100 -3.28 7.05 6.11
CA GLY A 100 -1.94 7.11 5.55
C GLY A 100 -1.96 6.99 4.03
N GLY A 101 -0.96 7.55 3.36
CA GLY A 101 -0.76 7.36 1.94
C GLY A 101 -0.59 5.88 1.61
N TYR A 102 -1.05 5.46 0.43
CA TYR A 102 -1.15 4.07 0.00
C TYR A 102 -0.56 3.92 -1.40
N ARG A 103 0.52 3.15 -1.54
CA ARG A 103 1.25 2.87 -2.78
C ARG A 103 1.27 1.36 -3.01
N ASN A 104 0.83 0.91 -4.18
CA ASN A 104 0.63 -0.50 -4.48
C ASN A 104 1.03 -0.85 -5.91
N SER A 105 1.88 -1.88 -6.07
CA SER A 105 2.25 -2.44 -7.38
C SER A 105 1.65 -3.82 -7.63
N TYR A 106 0.99 -4.42 -6.62
CA TYR A 106 0.57 -5.81 -6.69
C TYR A 106 -0.60 -6.01 -7.66
N SER A 107 -0.41 -6.90 -8.63
CA SER A 107 -1.43 -7.27 -9.61
C SER A 107 -1.99 -6.03 -10.34
N ASN A 108 -3.32 -5.92 -10.47
CA ASN A 108 -4.02 -4.77 -11.03
C ASN A 108 -4.73 -3.94 -9.94
N GLU A 109 -4.29 -4.06 -8.69
CA GLU A 109 -4.87 -3.33 -7.58
C GLU A 109 -4.40 -1.88 -7.58
N ASN A 110 -5.34 -0.94 -7.44
CA ASN A 110 -5.02 0.48 -7.49
C ASN A 110 -4.27 0.97 -6.25
N SER A 111 -3.42 1.97 -6.45
CA SER A 111 -2.86 2.82 -5.40
C SER A 111 -3.92 3.76 -4.81
N GLY A 112 -3.54 4.57 -3.83
CA GLY A 112 -4.44 5.52 -3.18
C GLY A 112 -4.91 6.63 -4.11
N GLY A 113 -6.06 7.23 -3.78
CA GLY A 113 -6.68 8.25 -4.61
C GLY A 113 -7.17 7.67 -5.95
N PRO A 114 -7.22 8.47 -7.01
CA PRO A 114 -7.59 8.03 -8.35
C PRO A 114 -6.44 7.31 -9.09
N THR A 115 -5.31 7.08 -8.43
CA THR A 115 -4.12 6.50 -9.05
C THR A 115 -4.31 5.00 -9.30
N THR A 116 -3.98 4.53 -10.50
CA THR A 116 -3.96 3.11 -10.86
C THR A 116 -2.82 2.38 -10.14
N ASN A 117 -2.69 1.07 -10.35
CA ASN A 117 -1.55 0.30 -9.85
C ASN A 117 -0.22 0.86 -10.37
N GLU A 118 0.83 0.64 -9.61
CA GLU A 118 2.18 1.04 -9.96
C GLU A 118 2.98 -0.18 -10.49
N ALA A 119 4.12 0.05 -11.12
CA ALA A 119 4.99 -1.03 -11.55
C ALA A 119 5.77 -1.61 -10.35
N GLY A 120 5.98 -2.92 -10.36
CA GLY A 120 6.90 -3.58 -9.43
C GLY A 120 8.34 -3.05 -9.58
N LEU A 121 9.14 -3.20 -8.55
CA LEU A 121 10.55 -2.82 -8.56
C LEU A 121 11.40 -4.01 -9.00
N TYR A 122 12.49 -3.74 -9.71
CA TYR A 122 13.51 -4.72 -10.12
C TYR A 122 14.81 -4.43 -9.34
N PRO A 123 14.95 -4.91 -8.11
CA PRO A 123 16.12 -4.62 -7.31
C PRO A 123 17.36 -5.39 -7.80
N ASP A 124 18.51 -4.77 -7.64
CA ASP A 124 19.80 -5.44 -7.77
C ASP A 124 20.09 -6.25 -6.51
N THR A 125 20.51 -7.51 -6.63
CA THR A 125 20.81 -8.38 -5.47
C THR A 125 21.99 -7.90 -4.64
N SER A 126 22.88 -7.07 -5.22
CA SER A 126 24.06 -6.50 -4.55
C SER A 126 23.82 -5.17 -3.83
N THR A 127 22.60 -4.64 -3.88
CA THR A 127 22.26 -3.29 -3.40
C THR A 127 21.38 -3.34 -2.15
N ASN A 128 21.60 -2.40 -1.24
CA ASN A 128 20.75 -2.19 -0.07
C ASN A 128 19.62 -1.21 -0.38
N TYR A 129 18.41 -1.56 0.03
CA TYR A 129 17.19 -0.75 -0.14
C TYR A 129 16.61 -0.40 1.20
N THR A 130 16.43 0.88 1.47
CA THR A 130 15.87 1.34 2.75
C THR A 130 14.39 1.02 2.84
N VAL A 131 13.99 0.44 3.97
CA VAL A 131 12.61 0.30 4.42
C VAL A 131 12.38 1.17 5.64
N THR A 132 11.29 1.94 5.66
CA THR A 132 10.84 2.71 6.82
C THR A 132 9.35 2.47 7.02
N VAL A 133 8.95 2.16 8.25
CA VAL A 133 7.53 2.04 8.63
C VAL A 133 7.13 3.26 9.45
N GLY A 134 6.17 4.04 8.95
CA GLY A 134 5.71 5.26 9.58
C GLY A 134 4.83 5.00 10.79
N ALA A 135 5.03 5.73 11.88
CA ALA A 135 4.16 5.72 13.04
C ALA A 135 2.85 6.47 12.75
N GLY A 136 1.76 6.07 13.41
CA GLY A 136 0.53 6.88 13.44
C GLY A 136 0.73 8.21 14.16
N GLY A 137 0.00 9.22 13.74
CA GLY A 137 0.00 10.53 14.40
C GLY A 137 -0.66 10.44 15.78
N ALA A 138 -0.13 11.16 16.75
CA ALA A 138 -0.69 11.32 18.08
C ALA A 138 -0.93 12.81 18.36
N ASN A 139 -1.87 13.12 19.24
CA ASN A 139 -2.09 14.48 19.72
C ASN A 139 -2.16 15.51 18.58
N LYS A 140 -3.17 15.40 17.73
CA LYS A 140 -3.40 16.26 16.54
C LYS A 140 -2.34 16.20 15.43
N ALA A 141 -1.30 15.38 15.57
CA ALA A 141 -0.25 15.25 14.57
C ALA A 141 -0.70 14.44 13.34
N SER A 142 -0.13 14.77 12.22
CA SER A 142 -0.15 13.90 11.04
C SER A 142 0.66 12.64 11.29
N GLY A 143 0.35 11.56 10.57
CA GLY A 143 1.15 10.34 10.58
C GLY A 143 2.53 10.54 9.96
N SER A 144 3.44 9.62 10.23
CA SER A 144 4.78 9.58 9.63
C SER A 144 4.76 8.84 8.29
N PRO A 145 5.64 9.20 7.35
CA PRO A 145 5.74 8.51 6.07
C PRO A 145 6.29 7.09 6.23
N SER A 146 5.85 6.18 5.34
CA SER A 146 6.51 4.88 5.10
C SER A 146 7.25 4.91 3.77
N GLN A 147 8.28 4.08 3.63
CA GLN A 147 9.13 4.06 2.44
C GLN A 147 9.67 2.66 2.16
N PHE A 148 9.76 2.31 0.89
CA PHE A 148 10.58 1.23 0.37
C PHE A 148 11.39 1.77 -0.80
N SER A 149 12.72 1.81 -0.69
CA SER A 149 13.61 2.39 -1.69
C SER A 149 13.19 3.84 -2.02
N VAL A 150 12.89 4.14 -3.27
CA VAL A 150 12.38 5.43 -3.76
C VAL A 150 10.86 5.58 -3.62
N ILE A 151 10.15 4.51 -3.26
CA ILE A 151 8.70 4.47 -3.12
C ILE A 151 8.32 5.00 -1.74
N LYS A 152 7.85 6.22 -1.68
CA LYS A 152 7.48 6.88 -0.41
C LYS A 152 5.98 7.14 -0.37
N ALA A 153 5.31 6.69 0.69
CA ALA A 153 3.94 7.04 1.04
C ALA A 153 3.95 8.10 2.14
N LEU A 154 3.14 9.13 2.02
CA LEU A 154 3.07 10.24 2.99
C LEU A 154 2.09 9.91 4.11
N GLY A 155 2.40 10.37 5.34
CA GLY A 155 1.50 10.20 6.47
C GLY A 155 0.14 10.88 6.26
N GLY A 156 -0.91 10.34 6.86
CA GLY A 156 -2.25 10.93 6.86
C GLY A 156 -2.30 12.24 7.65
N GLY A 157 -3.11 13.18 7.21
CA GLY A 157 -3.28 14.49 7.87
C GLY A 157 -4.02 14.38 9.20
N GLY A 158 -3.62 15.15 10.21
CA GLY A 158 -4.35 15.28 11.48
C GLY A 158 -5.71 15.93 11.28
N GLY A 159 -6.74 15.47 12.02
CA GLY A 159 -8.06 16.08 12.06
C GLY A 159 -8.06 17.44 12.77
N ALA A 160 -9.02 18.29 12.45
CA ALA A 160 -9.18 19.60 13.05
C ALA A 160 -9.38 19.51 14.56
N ASN A 161 -8.67 20.33 15.31
CA ASN A 161 -8.79 20.44 16.76
C ASN A 161 -9.54 21.74 17.09
N MET A 162 -10.65 21.62 17.81
CA MET A 162 -11.56 22.75 18.09
C MET A 162 -10.99 23.80 19.05
N VAL A 163 -9.89 23.48 19.72
CA VAL A 163 -9.23 24.46 20.63
C VAL A 163 -8.29 25.39 19.87
N ASP A 164 -7.55 24.86 18.88
CA ASP A 164 -6.47 25.61 18.22
C ASP A 164 -6.72 25.84 16.71
N THR A 165 -7.32 24.86 16.02
CA THR A 165 -7.48 24.90 14.56
C THR A 165 -8.83 24.34 14.15
N THR A 166 -9.47 24.99 13.20
CA THR A 166 -10.74 24.53 12.62
C THR A 166 -10.59 23.72 11.35
N SER A 167 -9.42 23.72 10.73
CA SER A 167 -9.16 23.01 9.48
C SER A 167 -8.33 21.73 9.69
N GLY A 168 -8.66 20.68 8.91
CA GLY A 168 -7.85 19.48 8.87
C GLY A 168 -6.52 19.69 8.17
N SER A 169 -5.50 18.95 8.55
CA SER A 169 -4.17 18.98 7.93
C SER A 169 -4.16 18.21 6.62
N SER A 170 -3.36 18.67 5.66
CA SER A 170 -3.06 17.92 4.45
C SER A 170 -2.15 16.73 4.76
N GLY A 171 -2.21 15.67 3.94
CA GLY A 171 -1.41 14.47 4.11
C GLY A 171 -1.58 13.50 2.95
N GLY A 172 -1.16 12.25 3.11
CA GLY A 172 -1.42 11.17 2.18
C GLY A 172 -2.91 11.10 1.86
N SER A 173 -3.75 11.01 2.90
CA SER A 173 -5.14 11.48 2.85
C SER A 173 -5.30 12.62 3.84
N GLY A 174 -6.18 13.57 3.55
CA GLY A 174 -6.39 14.76 4.36
C GLY A 174 -7.23 14.50 5.62
N GLY A 175 -6.96 15.22 6.71
CA GLY A 175 -7.79 15.20 7.91
C GLY A 175 -9.12 15.93 7.71
N GLY A 176 -10.16 15.58 8.45
CA GLY A 176 -11.47 16.22 8.46
C GLY A 176 -11.44 17.61 9.07
N GLY A 177 -12.28 18.51 8.56
CA GLY A 177 -12.48 19.84 9.10
C GLY A 177 -13.35 19.83 10.37
N GLY A 178 -13.27 20.93 11.14
CA GLY A 178 -14.07 21.13 12.35
C GLY A 178 -15.24 22.10 12.12
N CYS A 179 -15.94 22.47 13.18
CA CYS A 179 -17.00 23.48 13.23
C CYS A 179 -16.72 24.53 14.31
N PRO A 180 -17.22 25.79 14.23
CA PRO A 180 -18.17 26.35 13.25
C PRO A 180 -17.47 26.99 12.07
N GLY A 181 -18.19 27.13 10.97
CA GLY A 181 -17.82 27.94 9.83
C GLY A 181 -17.28 27.16 8.64
N THR A 182 -16.69 27.83 7.66
CA THR A 182 -16.14 27.27 6.43
C THR A 182 -14.83 26.50 6.67
N SER A 183 -14.85 25.59 7.62
CA SER A 183 -13.68 24.79 7.98
C SER A 183 -13.44 23.72 6.93
N ASN A 184 -12.36 23.81 6.22
CA ASN A 184 -12.04 22.88 5.15
C ASN A 184 -11.35 21.62 5.71
N GLY A 185 -11.70 20.48 5.16
CA GLY A 185 -10.86 19.31 5.31
C GLY A 185 -9.49 19.52 4.65
N GLY A 186 -8.49 18.82 5.15
CA GLY A 186 -7.16 18.80 4.57
C GLY A 186 -7.17 18.21 3.16
N ALA A 187 -6.29 18.70 2.31
CA ALA A 187 -6.13 18.12 0.98
C ALA A 187 -5.31 16.82 1.01
N ALA A 188 -5.60 15.92 0.08
CA ALA A 188 -4.66 14.86 -0.25
C ALA A 188 -3.46 15.46 -1.02
N VAL A 189 -2.25 15.04 -0.64
CA VAL A 189 -1.03 15.52 -1.28
C VAL A 189 -0.70 14.60 -2.46
N THR A 190 -0.34 15.23 -3.58
CA THR A 190 0.19 14.55 -4.77
C THR A 190 1.70 14.78 -4.84
N THR A 191 2.48 13.71 -4.96
CA THR A 191 3.92 13.78 -5.19
C THR A 191 4.27 13.05 -6.48
N ASN A 192 5.06 13.67 -7.36
CA ASN A 192 5.50 13.06 -8.62
C ASN A 192 4.34 12.40 -9.39
N ILE A 193 3.22 13.13 -9.58
CA ILE A 193 1.99 12.67 -10.25
C ILE A 193 1.21 11.54 -9.55
N VAL A 194 1.70 11.02 -8.42
CA VAL A 194 0.98 10.00 -7.63
C VAL A 194 0.22 10.68 -6.49
N GLN A 195 -1.10 10.53 -6.49
CA GLN A 195 -1.94 10.93 -5.37
C GLN A 195 -2.05 9.77 -4.40
N HIS A 196 -1.76 10.01 -3.13
CA HIS A 196 -1.64 8.95 -2.12
C HIS A 196 -2.96 8.58 -1.44
N GLY A 197 -4.02 9.36 -1.62
CA GLY A 197 -5.33 9.17 -1.00
C GLY A 197 -6.31 10.26 -1.41
N TYR A 198 -7.32 10.51 -0.58
CA TYR A 198 -8.35 11.52 -0.81
C TYR A 198 -8.38 12.58 0.29
N GLY A 199 -8.96 13.74 -0.01
CA GLY A 199 -9.15 14.82 0.94
C GLY A 199 -10.13 14.47 2.07
N GLY A 200 -10.01 15.16 3.20
CA GLY A 200 -11.00 15.11 4.28
C GLY A 200 -12.26 15.90 3.90
N GLY A 201 -13.38 15.57 4.56
CA GLY A 201 -14.64 16.32 4.44
C GLY A 201 -14.53 17.72 5.07
N GLY A 202 -15.32 18.66 4.58
CA GLY A 202 -15.48 19.98 5.19
C GLY A 202 -16.37 19.92 6.45
N GLY A 203 -16.19 20.87 7.37
CA GLY A 203 -17.11 21.07 8.48
C GLY A 203 -18.48 21.57 8.02
N ASP A 204 -19.50 21.48 8.89
CA ASP A 204 -20.83 22.04 8.63
C ASP A 204 -20.76 23.58 8.66
N SER A 205 -21.20 24.23 7.57
CA SER A 205 -21.26 25.67 7.46
C SER A 205 -22.54 26.27 8.04
N THR A 206 -23.48 25.46 8.54
CA THR A 206 -24.75 25.98 9.06
C THR A 206 -24.55 26.66 10.41
N THR A 207 -25.17 27.83 10.54
CA THR A 207 -25.15 28.67 11.74
C THR A 207 -26.05 28.10 12.83
N HIS A 208 -25.69 26.98 13.44
CA HIS A 208 -26.31 26.54 14.68
C HIS A 208 -25.57 27.16 15.90
N PRO A 209 -26.25 27.73 16.84
CA PRO A 209 -25.60 28.53 17.89
C PRO A 209 -24.87 27.75 18.96
N ALA A 210 -24.99 26.41 19.05
CA ALA A 210 -24.48 25.75 20.25
C ALA A 210 -23.93 24.32 20.12
N SER A 211 -24.09 23.57 19.00
CA SER A 211 -23.67 22.17 19.00
C SER A 211 -23.46 21.63 17.58
N HIS A 212 -22.27 21.13 17.28
CA HIS A 212 -21.92 20.69 15.94
C HIS A 212 -21.03 19.45 15.89
N GLY A 213 -21.30 18.57 14.88
CA GLY A 213 -20.40 17.51 14.50
C GLY A 213 -19.26 18.04 13.63
N ALA A 214 -18.14 17.32 13.56
CA ALA A 214 -17.01 17.59 12.69
C ALA A 214 -16.94 16.59 11.55
N ALA A 215 -16.17 16.90 10.49
CA ALA A 215 -16.08 16.07 9.30
C ALA A 215 -15.16 14.87 9.50
N GLY A 216 -15.37 13.83 8.69
CA GLY A 216 -14.49 12.67 8.59
C GLY A 216 -13.20 12.98 7.82
N GLY A 217 -12.10 12.31 8.16
CA GLY A 217 -10.87 12.31 7.40
C GLY A 217 -11.01 11.54 6.08
N GLY A 218 -10.22 11.86 5.07
CA GLY A 218 -10.14 11.11 3.82
C GLY A 218 -9.45 9.76 4.02
N GLY A 219 -9.77 8.78 3.18
CA GLY A 219 -9.10 7.49 3.12
C GLY A 219 -8.38 7.29 1.79
N ALA A 220 -7.68 6.19 1.64
CA ALA A 220 -7.02 5.83 0.40
C ALA A 220 -8.01 5.53 -0.74
N GLY A 221 -9.23 5.13 -0.43
CA GLY A 221 -10.26 4.72 -1.38
C GLY A 221 -11.37 5.75 -1.62
N ALA A 222 -11.60 6.68 -0.69
CA ALA A 222 -12.67 7.67 -0.80
C ALA A 222 -12.40 8.93 0.02
N VAL A 223 -13.10 10.01 -0.35
CA VAL A 223 -13.13 11.25 0.44
C VAL A 223 -13.85 11.03 1.77
N GLY A 224 -13.50 11.80 2.79
CA GLY A 224 -14.27 11.90 4.01
C GLY A 224 -15.58 12.66 3.80
N SER A 225 -16.60 12.31 4.57
CA SER A 225 -17.89 12.97 4.52
C SER A 225 -17.91 14.27 5.35
N ASN A 226 -18.68 15.23 4.85
CA ASN A 226 -18.99 16.43 5.64
C ASN A 226 -19.79 16.04 6.89
N SER A 227 -19.70 16.86 7.91
CA SER A 227 -20.63 16.77 9.06
C SER A 227 -22.02 17.29 8.67
N SER A 228 -23.03 16.91 9.43
CA SER A 228 -24.41 17.36 9.28
C SER A 228 -25.06 17.60 10.64
N GLY A 229 -25.32 18.87 10.95
CA GLY A 229 -25.88 19.28 12.24
C GLY A 229 -24.97 18.80 13.40
N THR A 230 -25.53 17.99 14.29
CA THR A 230 -24.83 17.46 15.46
C THR A 230 -24.02 16.19 15.19
N SER A 231 -24.17 15.60 14.00
CA SER A 231 -23.54 14.34 13.63
C SER A 231 -22.20 14.55 12.95
N GLY A 232 -21.20 13.79 13.37
CA GLY A 232 -19.90 13.72 12.71
C GLY A 232 -19.99 13.04 11.34
N GLY A 233 -19.18 13.49 10.39
CA GLY A 233 -19.04 12.88 9.07
C GLY A 233 -18.31 11.54 9.14
N ALA A 234 -18.66 10.60 8.29
CA ALA A 234 -17.95 9.33 8.16
C ALA A 234 -16.54 9.53 7.58
N GLY A 235 -15.58 8.76 8.02
CA GLY A 235 -14.27 8.66 7.41
C GLY A 235 -14.34 8.06 6.01
N GLY A 236 -13.46 8.48 5.12
CA GLY A 236 -13.31 7.92 3.79
C GLY A 236 -12.86 6.45 3.83
N ALA A 237 -13.35 5.64 2.91
CA ALA A 237 -12.98 4.24 2.82
C ALA A 237 -11.47 4.07 2.56
N GLY A 238 -10.87 3.02 3.11
CA GLY A 238 -9.54 2.57 2.77
C GLY A 238 -9.49 1.82 1.44
N ARG A 239 -8.34 1.27 1.12
CA ARG A 239 -8.13 0.37 -0.03
C ARG A 239 -7.78 -1.02 0.42
N ALA A 240 -8.33 -2.01 -0.30
CA ALA A 240 -8.01 -3.42 -0.10
C ALA A 240 -6.83 -3.83 -0.98
N SER A 241 -6.01 -4.76 -0.45
CA SER A 241 -5.01 -5.47 -1.22
C SER A 241 -4.93 -6.92 -0.76
N SER A 242 -4.71 -7.80 -1.72
CA SER A 242 -4.53 -9.24 -1.54
C SER A 242 -3.05 -9.66 -1.59
N ILE A 243 -2.11 -8.74 -1.51
CA ILE A 243 -0.66 -9.00 -1.59
C ILE A 243 -0.17 -10.06 -0.58
N THR A 244 -0.88 -10.23 0.54
CA THR A 244 -0.59 -11.24 1.58
C THR A 244 -1.34 -12.55 1.39
N GLY A 245 -1.94 -12.80 0.22
CA GLY A 245 -2.75 -13.98 -0.07
C GLY A 245 -4.23 -13.86 0.33
N SER A 246 -4.59 -12.84 1.12
CA SER A 246 -5.99 -12.53 1.49
C SER A 246 -6.23 -11.02 1.47
N SER A 247 -7.48 -10.64 1.16
CA SER A 247 -7.84 -9.22 1.02
C SER A 247 -7.89 -8.53 2.39
N VAL A 248 -7.09 -7.46 2.56
CA VAL A 248 -7.04 -6.63 3.78
C VAL A 248 -7.19 -5.16 3.40
N THR A 249 -8.20 -4.49 3.97
CA THR A 249 -8.42 -3.05 3.78
C THR A 249 -7.52 -2.24 4.72
N ARG A 250 -6.90 -1.19 4.20
CA ARG A 250 -5.96 -0.31 4.93
C ARG A 250 -6.16 1.15 4.53
N ALA A 251 -5.61 2.04 5.34
CA ALA A 251 -5.62 3.49 5.14
C ALA A 251 -7.03 4.09 5.02
N ALA A 252 -7.95 3.64 5.88
CA ALA A 252 -9.25 4.31 6.04
C ALA A 252 -9.10 5.64 6.80
N GLY A 253 -9.96 6.59 6.52
CA GLY A 253 -10.06 7.82 7.31
C GLY A 253 -10.81 7.59 8.62
N GLY A 254 -10.50 8.38 9.65
CA GLY A 254 -11.24 8.41 10.91
C GLY A 254 -12.57 9.16 10.79
N ASN A 255 -13.60 8.74 11.54
CA ASN A 255 -14.85 9.48 11.61
C ASN A 255 -14.66 10.83 12.32
N GLY A 256 -15.43 11.82 11.95
CA GLY A 256 -15.55 13.07 12.72
C GLY A 256 -16.27 12.86 14.05
N GLY A 257 -15.91 13.64 15.06
CA GLY A 257 -16.57 13.66 16.35
C GLY A 257 -17.99 14.26 16.27
N ASN A 258 -18.94 13.72 17.07
CA ASN A 258 -20.28 14.27 17.26
C ASN A 258 -20.24 15.39 18.32
N ASN A 259 -21.33 16.12 18.47
CA ASN A 259 -21.51 17.04 19.60
C ASN A 259 -21.80 16.35 20.94
N ALA A 260 -22.21 15.08 20.94
CA ALA A 260 -22.50 14.31 22.17
C ALA A 260 -21.20 13.74 22.76
N SER A 261 -21.26 13.37 24.02
CA SER A 261 -20.16 12.88 24.86
C SER A 261 -19.46 11.59 24.39
N SER A 262 -19.85 11.02 23.27
CA SER A 262 -19.22 9.85 22.69
C SER A 262 -18.93 10.07 21.21
N GLY A 263 -17.71 10.43 20.86
CA GLY A 263 -17.25 10.33 19.48
C GLY A 263 -17.39 8.89 18.99
N SER A 264 -17.96 8.72 17.78
CA SER A 264 -18.11 7.40 17.18
C SER A 264 -16.79 6.96 16.55
N GLY A 265 -15.95 6.31 17.28
CA GLY A 265 -14.71 5.75 16.78
C GLY A 265 -13.60 5.76 17.83
N GLY A 266 -12.54 5.07 17.53
CA GLY A 266 -11.33 4.91 18.35
C GLY A 266 -10.06 5.34 17.64
N ALA A 267 -8.94 4.91 18.18
CA ALA A 267 -7.66 5.00 17.50
C ALA A 267 -7.65 4.16 16.21
N GLY A 268 -6.89 4.58 15.24
CA GLY A 268 -6.63 3.78 14.05
C GLY A 268 -5.91 2.47 14.41
N SER A 269 -6.23 1.39 13.69
CA SER A 269 -5.62 0.08 13.94
C SER A 269 -4.13 0.07 13.58
N SER A 270 -3.33 -0.63 14.37
CA SER A 270 -1.90 -0.79 14.08
C SER A 270 -1.69 -1.53 12.74
N ASN A 271 -0.65 -1.14 12.00
CA ASN A 271 -0.25 -1.74 10.72
C ASN A 271 -1.31 -1.63 9.60
N THR A 272 -2.23 -0.69 9.74
CA THR A 272 -3.23 -0.39 8.72
C THR A 272 -3.08 1.00 8.13
N GLY A 273 -2.47 1.93 8.85
CA GLY A 273 -2.41 3.33 8.45
C GLY A 273 -3.76 4.04 8.57
N ASP A 274 -4.71 3.53 9.34
CA ASP A 274 -6.03 4.14 9.50
C ASP A 274 -5.94 5.44 10.31
N GLY A 275 -6.75 6.43 9.96
CA GLY A 275 -6.88 7.65 10.73
C GLY A 275 -7.61 7.45 12.04
N GLY A 276 -7.22 8.18 13.09
CA GLY A 276 -7.94 8.22 14.37
C GLY A 276 -9.26 8.99 14.25
N ALA A 277 -10.30 8.54 14.95
CA ALA A 277 -11.56 9.26 14.98
C ALA A 277 -11.46 10.56 15.80
N GLY A 278 -12.17 11.59 15.40
CA GLY A 278 -12.33 12.82 16.18
C GLY A 278 -13.12 12.57 17.47
N THR A 279 -12.85 13.33 18.51
CA THR A 279 -13.53 13.20 19.80
C THR A 279 -14.50 14.36 20.05
N ALA A 280 -15.45 14.17 20.96
CA ALA A 280 -16.32 15.24 21.46
C ALA A 280 -15.68 15.99 22.65
N SER A 281 -14.69 15.41 23.30
CA SER A 281 -14.11 15.91 24.54
C SER A 281 -12.88 16.79 24.26
N ALA A 282 -12.77 17.90 24.97
CA ALA A 282 -11.59 18.75 24.94
C ALA A 282 -10.34 17.98 25.45
N GLY A 283 -9.22 18.15 24.77
CA GLY A 283 -7.93 17.56 25.17
C GLY A 283 -7.80 16.05 24.94
N SER A 284 -8.84 15.36 24.44
CA SER A 284 -8.76 13.93 24.07
C SER A 284 -8.47 13.76 22.58
N PHE A 285 -7.57 12.85 22.27
CA PHE A 285 -7.17 12.56 20.89
C PHE A 285 -7.10 11.05 20.66
N ASN A 286 -7.66 10.58 19.56
CA ASN A 286 -7.46 9.22 19.10
C ASN A 286 -6.28 9.20 18.12
N SER A 287 -5.25 8.44 18.43
CA SER A 287 -4.09 8.30 17.55
C SER A 287 -4.46 7.64 16.21
N GLY A 288 -3.77 7.98 15.16
CA GLY A 288 -3.79 7.19 13.92
C GLY A 288 -3.06 5.85 14.11
N GLY A 289 -3.37 4.88 13.25
CA GLY A 289 -2.67 3.60 13.20
C GLY A 289 -1.29 3.71 12.55
N SER A 290 -0.34 2.87 12.98
CA SER A 290 0.94 2.76 12.28
C SER A 290 0.74 2.26 10.86
N GLY A 291 1.66 2.62 9.96
CA GLY A 291 1.75 2.08 8.61
C GLY A 291 2.28 0.65 8.56
N VAL A 292 2.48 0.17 7.35
CA VAL A 292 3.08 -1.14 7.05
C VAL A 292 3.79 -1.08 5.71
N VAL A 293 4.88 -1.83 5.55
CA VAL A 293 5.50 -2.11 4.26
C VAL A 293 5.44 -3.62 4.01
N ILE A 294 4.97 -4.03 2.83
CA ILE A 294 4.85 -5.44 2.46
C ILE A 294 5.55 -5.62 1.11
N LEU A 295 6.44 -6.59 1.04
CA LEU A 295 7.20 -6.94 -0.16
C LEU A 295 6.91 -8.38 -0.55
N ARG A 296 6.50 -8.61 -1.80
CA ARG A 296 6.24 -9.92 -2.39
C ARG A 296 7.22 -10.16 -3.52
N TYR A 297 7.95 -11.25 -3.48
CA TYR A 297 9.04 -11.56 -4.42
C TYR A 297 9.15 -13.07 -4.65
N PRO A 298 9.77 -13.53 -5.78
CA PRO A 298 9.89 -14.95 -6.07
C PRO A 298 10.62 -15.71 -4.97
N LYS A 299 10.15 -16.91 -4.63
CA LYS A 299 10.67 -17.73 -3.51
C LYS A 299 12.12 -18.18 -3.66
N ALA A 300 12.64 -18.16 -4.90
CA ALA A 300 14.04 -18.46 -5.19
C ALA A 300 15.00 -17.48 -4.49
N PHE A 301 14.56 -16.25 -4.23
CA PHE A 301 15.37 -15.25 -3.55
C PHE A 301 15.18 -15.28 -2.04
N THR A 302 16.23 -14.90 -1.34
CA THR A 302 16.21 -14.75 0.12
C THR A 302 16.46 -13.31 0.50
N ILE A 303 15.55 -12.70 1.27
CA ILE A 303 15.71 -11.35 1.78
C ILE A 303 16.60 -11.38 3.04
N THR A 304 17.57 -10.48 3.09
CA THR A 304 18.30 -10.14 4.32
C THR A 304 17.68 -8.86 4.88
N VAL A 305 17.33 -8.86 6.15
CA VAL A 305 16.62 -7.75 6.82
C VAL A 305 17.54 -7.16 7.88
N GLY A 306 17.69 -5.84 7.87
CA GLY A 306 18.44 -5.10 8.88
C GLY A 306 17.81 -5.22 10.28
N GLY A 307 18.65 -5.24 11.31
CA GLY A 307 18.25 -5.57 12.69
C GLY A 307 17.30 -4.58 13.37
N SER A 308 17.14 -3.35 12.82
CA SER A 308 16.23 -2.34 13.37
C SER A 308 14.79 -2.47 12.81
N LEU A 309 14.54 -3.41 11.91
CA LEU A 309 13.21 -3.67 11.34
C LEU A 309 12.51 -4.81 12.09
N THR A 310 11.26 -4.60 12.45
CA THR A 310 10.37 -5.68 12.90
C THR A 310 9.65 -6.25 11.69
N SER A 311 9.90 -7.52 11.38
CA SER A 311 9.34 -8.17 10.18
C SER A 311 8.96 -9.62 10.40
N SER A 312 8.14 -10.13 9.48
CA SER A 312 7.85 -11.57 9.34
C SER A 312 7.79 -11.92 7.86
N THR A 313 8.23 -13.14 7.51
CA THR A 313 8.17 -13.66 6.14
C THR A 313 7.35 -14.92 6.11
N ALA A 314 6.41 -15.00 5.17
CA ALA A 314 5.60 -16.18 4.87
C ALA A 314 5.82 -16.61 3.41
N THR A 315 5.59 -17.89 3.11
CA THR A 315 5.58 -18.40 1.73
C THR A 315 4.14 -18.50 1.24
N ASP A 316 3.90 -18.02 0.03
CA ASP A 316 2.61 -18.06 -0.66
C ASP A 316 2.82 -18.54 -2.10
N GLY A 317 2.63 -19.84 -2.32
CA GLY A 317 2.91 -20.51 -3.59
C GLY A 317 4.37 -20.37 -4.02
N ASP A 318 4.59 -19.74 -5.16
CA ASP A 318 5.93 -19.48 -5.73
C ASP A 318 6.57 -18.18 -5.24
N TYR A 319 5.99 -17.54 -4.23
CA TYR A 319 6.45 -16.27 -3.69
C TYR A 319 6.73 -16.34 -2.19
N LYS A 320 7.59 -15.45 -1.74
CA LYS A 320 7.72 -15.06 -0.33
C LYS A 320 7.11 -13.68 -0.14
N VAL A 321 6.44 -13.50 0.99
CA VAL A 321 5.84 -12.22 1.39
C VAL A 321 6.44 -11.81 2.71
N THR A 322 7.18 -10.69 2.71
CA THR A 322 7.78 -10.12 3.92
C THR A 322 7.00 -8.89 4.33
N THR A 323 6.47 -8.89 5.55
CA THR A 323 5.72 -7.79 6.15
C THR A 323 6.57 -7.10 7.21
N PHE A 324 6.75 -5.79 7.09
CA PHE A 324 7.46 -4.92 8.02
C PHE A 324 6.45 -4.08 8.79
N THR A 325 6.49 -4.15 10.13
CA THR A 325 5.50 -3.50 11.02
C THR A 325 6.09 -2.36 11.85
N ALA A 326 7.41 -2.24 11.92
CA ALA A 326 8.10 -1.14 12.61
C ALA A 326 9.56 -1.00 12.17
N GLY A 327 10.14 0.17 12.41
CA GLY A 327 11.57 0.43 12.27
C GLY A 327 11.97 1.12 10.96
N THR A 328 13.27 1.36 10.88
CA THR A 328 13.95 1.87 9.68
C THR A 328 15.31 1.19 9.59
N ASP A 329 15.55 0.50 8.48
CA ASP A 329 16.84 -0.13 8.16
C ASP A 329 16.84 -0.54 6.67
N ASN A 330 17.89 -1.25 6.25
CA ASN A 330 18.04 -1.73 4.89
C ASN A 330 17.60 -3.19 4.74
N VAL A 331 17.20 -3.53 3.52
CA VAL A 331 16.99 -4.90 3.05
C VAL A 331 17.81 -5.13 1.77
N SER A 332 18.20 -6.37 1.54
CA SER A 332 18.86 -6.81 0.30
C SER A 332 18.42 -8.24 -0.03
N TRP A 333 18.73 -8.71 -1.22
CA TRP A 333 18.38 -10.07 -1.67
C TRP A 333 19.62 -10.83 -2.12
N ALA A 334 19.57 -12.16 -1.91
CA ALA A 334 20.49 -13.14 -2.45
C ALA A 334 19.72 -14.30 -3.08
#